data_2d9ab81e6475d1ab0a24992d4b6a57ca
#
_entry.id   2d9ab81e6475d1ab0a24992d4b6a57ca
#
_cell.length_a   1.000
_cell.length_b   1.000
_cell.length_c   1.000
_cell.angle_alpha   90.00
_cell.angle_beta   90.00
_cell.angle_gamma   90.00
#
_symmetry.space_group_name_H-M   'P 1'
#
loop_
_entity.id
_entity.type
_entity.pdbx_description
1 polymer ?
#
loop_
_entity_poly.entity_id
_entity_poly.type
_entity_poly.pdbx_seq_one_letter_code
_entity_poly.pdbx_strand_id
1 'polypeptide(L)'
;MPIVRPWTLSVALALLAWVLPLQAFGANIVVDAQTGMVLASNEPTLRWPPASLTKLMTLYLTFAAIEDGSLKLDQVLDVSAHAAGQLGSRLGLAAGDKITAQDAILAVVTQSGNDAAMVLAEAVSGSEATFVDAMNVEAQALGLEQSYFVNPTGLPDSRQSTSARDMALLAKALWTDYPMHYHFFGVRSMQFAHRDLPTVNGFLVSYQGADGLKTGTTCDAGHNLVASASRDGFHLIGVVLGADDNGARILGMSKLLNDGFHAAVNESGIDIVALRSSSSEPRRSWMGAGSCLTGTPLSPAPTSPPALPGWGLVLGAYAQDFRAQRQAELVRDSLGLPSGIGQPKFIPLQNGKYYAALLVGLNEDRATAACRRLRESGSLCVKLDPSELNDPAASWRK
;
A
#
# COMPACT_ATOMS: atom_id res chain seq x y z
N MET A 1 -56.90 56.60 3.61
CA MET A 1 -55.42 56.44 3.47
C MET A 1 -55.07 55.06 3.92
N PRO A 2 -54.69 54.14 3.04
CA PRO A 2 -54.26 52.79 3.43
C PRO A 2 -52.73 52.79 3.62
N ILE A 3 -52.32 52.20 4.75
CA ILE A 3 -50.95 52.03 5.17
C ILE A 3 -50.33 50.81 4.42
N VAL A 4 -49.33 51.06 3.59
CA VAL A 4 -48.58 50.05 2.87
C VAL A 4 -47.49 49.48 3.83
N ARG A 5 -47.57 48.18 4.14
CA ARG A 5 -46.52 47.46 4.87
C ARG A 5 -45.43 47.01 3.88
N PRO A 6 -44.14 47.20 4.17
CA PRO A 6 -43.07 46.62 3.34
C PRO A 6 -42.88 45.11 3.63
N TRP A 7 -42.83 44.33 2.56
CA TRP A 7 -42.48 42.93 2.57
C TRP A 7 -40.95 42.80 2.69
N THR A 8 -40.48 42.26 3.79
CA THR A 8 -39.08 41.85 3.94
C THR A 8 -38.89 40.52 3.28
N LEU A 9 -38.19 40.49 2.15
CA LEU A 9 -37.69 39.23 1.55
C LEU A 9 -36.55 38.72 2.43
N SER A 10 -36.80 37.62 3.15
CA SER A 10 -35.76 36.81 3.79
C SER A 10 -35.08 35.92 2.74
N VAL A 11 -33.89 36.30 2.33
CA VAL A 11 -33.04 35.45 1.49
C VAL A 11 -32.44 34.38 2.40
N ALA A 12 -32.97 33.18 2.35
CA ALA A 12 -32.37 32.00 2.98
C ALA A 12 -31.14 31.57 2.12
N LEU A 13 -29.94 31.89 2.60
CA LEU A 13 -28.70 31.36 2.06
C LEU A 13 -28.62 29.89 2.41
N ALA A 14 -28.97 29.02 1.47
CA ALA A 14 -28.69 27.57 1.57
C ALA A 14 -27.19 27.37 1.39
N LEU A 15 -26.48 27.15 2.51
CA LEU A 15 -25.12 26.61 2.51
C LEU A 15 -25.18 25.19 1.97
N LEU A 16 -24.95 25.00 0.66
CA LEU A 16 -24.60 23.70 0.11
C LEU A 16 -23.22 23.36 0.68
N ALA A 17 -23.20 22.57 1.74
CA ALA A 17 -22.00 21.86 2.15
C ALA A 17 -21.61 20.95 0.98
N TRP A 18 -20.55 21.29 0.27
CA TRP A 18 -19.91 20.42 -0.69
C TRP A 18 -19.35 19.24 0.11
N VAL A 19 -20.11 18.15 0.16
CA VAL A 19 -19.59 16.85 0.60
C VAL A 19 -18.65 16.42 -0.52
N LEU A 20 -17.36 16.72 -0.34
CA LEU A 20 -16.32 16.11 -1.18
C LEU A 20 -16.53 14.61 -1.10
N PRO A 21 -16.61 13.90 -2.24
CA PRO A 21 -16.72 12.47 -2.20
C PRO A 21 -15.51 11.94 -1.44
N LEU A 22 -15.73 11.24 -0.32
CA LEU A 22 -14.72 10.41 0.29
C LEU A 22 -14.16 9.52 -0.82
N GLN A 23 -12.85 9.57 -1.02
CA GLN A 23 -12.18 8.70 -1.98
C GLN A 23 -12.66 7.27 -1.74
N ALA A 24 -13.19 6.66 -2.79
CA ALA A 24 -13.84 5.36 -2.71
C ALA A 24 -12.77 4.26 -2.54
N PHE A 25 -12.40 4.01 -1.27
CA PHE A 25 -11.75 2.75 -0.91
C PHE A 25 -12.80 1.64 -0.92
N GLY A 26 -12.39 0.42 -1.27
CA GLY A 26 -13.27 -0.74 -1.19
C GLY A 26 -13.74 -1.01 0.24
N ALA A 27 -12.80 -0.98 1.21
CA ALA A 27 -13.08 -1.13 2.64
C ALA A 27 -11.94 -0.56 3.49
N ASN A 28 -12.25 -0.10 4.70
CA ASN A 28 -11.22 0.35 5.64
C ASN A 28 -11.67 0.20 7.10
N ILE A 29 -10.68 0.21 7.99
CA ILE A 29 -10.88 0.23 9.44
C ILE A 29 -9.63 0.82 10.11
N VAL A 30 -9.82 1.50 11.25
CA VAL A 30 -8.75 1.83 12.19
C VAL A 30 -9.17 1.41 13.59
N VAL A 31 -8.25 0.77 14.28
CA VAL A 31 -8.46 0.25 15.63
C VAL A 31 -7.31 0.66 16.55
N ASP A 32 -7.62 0.81 17.82
CA ASP A 32 -6.62 0.87 18.88
C ASP A 32 -6.07 -0.55 19.09
N ALA A 33 -4.75 -0.72 18.96
CA ALA A 33 -4.10 -2.03 19.03
C ALA A 33 -4.21 -2.66 20.42
N GLN A 34 -4.19 -1.84 21.47
CA GLN A 34 -4.20 -2.31 22.86
C GLN A 34 -5.60 -2.80 23.25
N THR A 35 -6.63 -1.98 23.01
CA THR A 35 -7.99 -2.27 23.44
C THR A 35 -8.78 -3.08 22.43
N GLY A 36 -8.44 -3.02 21.12
CA GLY A 36 -9.25 -3.57 20.05
C GLY A 36 -10.45 -2.68 19.68
N MET A 37 -10.54 -1.47 20.22
CA MET A 37 -11.64 -0.55 19.94
C MET A 37 -11.55 -0.01 18.51
N VAL A 38 -12.65 -0.09 17.77
CA VAL A 38 -12.78 0.46 16.42
C VAL A 38 -13.04 1.95 16.51
N LEU A 39 -12.13 2.75 15.98
CA LEU A 39 -12.18 4.21 16.02
C LEU A 39 -12.86 4.79 14.77
N ALA A 40 -12.71 4.14 13.62
CA ALA A 40 -13.45 4.44 12.40
C ALA A 40 -13.46 3.23 11.47
N SER A 41 -14.50 3.08 10.64
CA SER A 41 -14.58 2.03 9.64
C SER A 41 -15.55 2.38 8.51
N ASN A 42 -15.30 1.78 7.34
CA ASN A 42 -16.24 1.76 6.22
C ASN A 42 -16.18 0.37 5.56
N GLU A 43 -17.32 -0.29 5.44
CA GLU A 43 -17.44 -1.66 4.87
C GLU A 43 -16.42 -2.66 5.49
N PRO A 44 -16.17 -2.68 6.82
CA PRO A 44 -15.05 -3.38 7.42
C PRO A 44 -15.11 -4.91 7.23
N THR A 45 -16.27 -5.49 7.01
CA THR A 45 -16.49 -6.93 6.80
C THR A 45 -16.67 -7.31 5.34
N LEU A 46 -16.55 -6.36 4.40
CA LEU A 46 -16.64 -6.63 2.97
C LEU A 46 -15.51 -7.58 2.55
N ARG A 47 -15.88 -8.68 1.90
CA ARG A 47 -14.91 -9.64 1.37
C ARG A 47 -14.09 -9.03 0.23
N TRP A 48 -12.76 -9.13 0.35
CA TRP A 48 -11.81 -8.51 -0.56
C TRP A 48 -10.64 -9.46 -0.86
N PRO A 49 -10.01 -9.40 -2.06
CA PRO A 49 -8.77 -10.12 -2.31
C PRO A 49 -7.63 -9.57 -1.45
N PRO A 50 -6.94 -10.39 -0.66
CA PRO A 50 -5.86 -9.92 0.22
C PRO A 50 -4.62 -9.46 -0.54
N ALA A 51 -4.32 -10.02 -1.72
CA ALA A 51 -3.02 -9.89 -2.35
C ALA A 51 -1.91 -10.25 -1.35
N SER A 52 -0.75 -9.57 -1.38
CA SER A 52 0.36 -9.85 -0.46
C SER A 52 0.10 -9.53 1.02
N LEU A 53 -1.10 -9.06 1.42
CA LEU A 53 -1.47 -9.03 2.85
C LEU A 53 -1.57 -10.44 3.43
N THR A 54 -1.80 -11.46 2.61
CA THR A 54 -1.72 -12.88 2.96
C THR A 54 -0.47 -13.23 3.73
N LYS A 55 0.66 -12.58 3.40
CA LYS A 55 1.95 -12.82 4.06
C LYS A 55 1.98 -12.42 5.54
N LEU A 56 1.00 -11.68 6.03
CA LEU A 56 0.84 -11.44 7.46
C LEU A 56 0.50 -12.75 8.19
N MET A 57 -0.37 -13.61 7.62
CA MET A 57 -0.65 -14.94 8.16
C MET A 57 0.57 -15.85 8.01
N THR A 58 1.31 -15.76 6.90
CA THR A 58 2.56 -16.51 6.73
C THR A 58 3.57 -16.17 7.82
N LEU A 59 3.73 -14.87 8.13
CA LEU A 59 4.62 -14.41 9.21
C LEU A 59 4.08 -14.77 10.58
N TYR A 60 2.77 -14.76 10.80
CA TYR A 60 2.15 -15.16 12.06
C TYR A 60 2.52 -16.62 12.40
N LEU A 61 2.31 -17.55 11.46
CA LEU A 61 2.69 -18.96 11.65
C LEU A 61 4.22 -19.16 11.74
N THR A 62 5.00 -18.35 11.02
CA THR A 62 6.47 -18.39 11.12
C THR A 62 6.92 -17.96 12.52
N PHE A 63 6.35 -16.91 13.08
CA PHE A 63 6.67 -16.48 14.44
C PHE A 63 6.20 -17.48 15.50
N ALA A 64 5.04 -18.13 15.27
CA ALA A 64 4.59 -19.23 16.13
C ALA A 64 5.64 -20.34 16.18
N ALA A 65 6.17 -20.77 15.02
CA ALA A 65 7.21 -21.79 14.93
C ALA A 65 8.55 -21.36 15.56
N ILE A 66 8.84 -20.06 15.59
CA ILE A 66 10.03 -19.54 16.28
C ILE A 66 9.83 -19.56 17.80
N GLU A 67 8.66 -19.16 18.29
CA GLU A 67 8.34 -19.13 19.72
C GLU A 67 8.25 -20.54 20.32
N ASP A 68 7.75 -21.53 19.58
CA ASP A 68 7.71 -22.92 20.05
C ASP A 68 9.06 -23.66 19.86
N GLY A 69 10.04 -23.02 19.20
CA GLY A 69 11.40 -23.55 18.99
C GLY A 69 11.54 -24.56 17.84
N SER A 70 10.48 -24.79 17.06
CA SER A 70 10.54 -25.67 15.87
C SER A 70 11.29 -25.01 14.70
N LEU A 71 11.38 -23.67 14.69
CA LEU A 71 12.21 -22.89 13.78
C LEU A 71 13.10 -21.92 14.59
N LYS A 72 14.32 -21.63 14.09
CA LYS A 72 15.20 -20.61 14.68
C LYS A 72 15.49 -19.51 13.67
N LEU A 73 15.66 -18.27 14.13
CA LEU A 73 15.96 -17.12 13.26
C LEU A 73 17.24 -17.31 12.44
N ASP A 74 18.27 -17.90 13.05
CA ASP A 74 19.55 -18.18 12.41
C ASP A 74 19.60 -19.52 11.65
N GLN A 75 18.49 -20.27 11.66
CA GLN A 75 18.39 -21.52 10.92
C GLN A 75 18.51 -21.28 9.43
N VAL A 76 19.41 -22.04 8.79
CA VAL A 76 19.60 -22.01 7.33
C VAL A 76 18.58 -22.90 6.67
N LEU A 77 17.80 -22.34 5.77
CA LEU A 77 16.72 -22.98 5.01
C LEU A 77 17.16 -23.24 3.59
N ASP A 78 16.77 -24.40 3.05
CA ASP A 78 17.00 -24.73 1.64
C ASP A 78 15.91 -24.12 0.76
N VAL A 79 16.30 -23.56 -0.38
CA VAL A 79 15.38 -23.03 -1.37
C VAL A 79 14.99 -24.13 -2.34
N SER A 80 13.75 -24.59 -2.27
CA SER A 80 13.21 -25.60 -3.19
C SER A 80 13.05 -25.05 -4.60
N ALA A 81 12.94 -25.94 -5.60
CA ALA A 81 12.58 -25.54 -6.96
C ALA A 81 11.18 -24.89 -7.01
N HIS A 82 10.27 -25.29 -6.12
CA HIS A 82 8.93 -24.71 -6.00
C HIS A 82 8.99 -23.27 -5.46
N ALA A 83 9.75 -23.02 -4.41
CA ALA A 83 9.96 -21.69 -3.86
C ALA A 83 10.66 -20.75 -4.88
N ALA A 84 11.72 -21.22 -5.53
CA ALA A 84 12.43 -20.46 -6.56
C ALA A 84 11.55 -20.14 -7.79
N GLY A 85 10.59 -21.02 -8.11
CA GLY A 85 9.64 -20.87 -9.22
C GLY A 85 8.50 -19.90 -8.96
N GLN A 86 8.37 -19.32 -7.76
CA GLN A 86 7.29 -18.39 -7.44
C GLN A 86 7.29 -17.16 -8.32
N LEU A 87 6.08 -16.71 -8.76
CA LEU A 87 5.90 -15.56 -9.61
C LEU A 87 5.73 -14.26 -8.81
N GLY A 88 5.72 -13.12 -9.48
CA GLY A 88 5.49 -11.80 -8.90
C GLY A 88 6.69 -11.24 -8.14
N SER A 89 6.44 -10.59 -6.99
CA SER A 89 7.51 -10.00 -6.16
C SER A 89 8.41 -11.10 -5.57
N ARG A 90 9.73 -10.96 -5.75
CA ARG A 90 10.70 -11.98 -5.33
C ARG A 90 12.00 -11.34 -4.83
N LEU A 91 12.66 -12.02 -3.88
CA LEU A 91 14.05 -11.70 -3.54
C LEU A 91 14.99 -12.11 -4.68
N GLY A 92 14.63 -13.15 -5.44
CA GLY A 92 15.39 -13.70 -6.56
C GLY A 92 16.22 -14.92 -6.16
N LEU A 93 15.68 -15.73 -5.28
CA LEU A 93 16.32 -16.98 -4.84
C LEU A 93 16.29 -18.03 -5.96
N ALA A 94 17.40 -18.76 -6.14
CA ALA A 94 17.51 -19.90 -7.04
C ALA A 94 17.30 -21.23 -6.30
N ALA A 95 16.85 -22.25 -7.02
CA ALA A 95 16.75 -23.60 -6.45
C ALA A 95 18.12 -24.11 -5.98
N GLY A 96 18.19 -24.60 -4.74
CA GLY A 96 19.43 -25.02 -4.10
C GLY A 96 20.18 -23.91 -3.35
N ASP A 97 19.74 -22.67 -3.46
CA ASP A 97 20.25 -21.58 -2.60
C ASP A 97 19.91 -21.87 -1.13
N LYS A 98 20.61 -21.17 -0.26
CA LYS A 98 20.37 -21.20 1.18
C LYS A 98 20.11 -19.78 1.69
N ILE A 99 19.13 -19.67 2.59
CA ILE A 99 18.76 -18.40 3.21
C ILE A 99 18.48 -18.64 4.69
N THR A 100 18.83 -17.70 5.58
CA THR A 100 18.42 -17.80 6.98
C THR A 100 16.92 -17.50 7.13
N ALA A 101 16.27 -18.07 8.14
CA ALA A 101 14.88 -17.78 8.44
C ALA A 101 14.69 -16.25 8.65
N GLN A 102 15.63 -15.60 9.32
CA GLN A 102 15.63 -14.14 9.50
C GLN A 102 15.66 -13.37 8.18
N ASP A 103 16.56 -13.74 7.26
CA ASP A 103 16.63 -13.06 5.95
C ASP A 103 15.38 -13.33 5.10
N ALA A 104 14.80 -14.52 5.21
CA ALA A 104 13.53 -14.84 4.56
C ALA A 104 12.38 -13.99 5.12
N ILE A 105 12.29 -13.81 6.44
CA ILE A 105 11.33 -12.90 7.10
C ILE A 105 11.54 -11.46 6.59
N LEU A 106 12.78 -10.97 6.60
CA LEU A 106 13.12 -9.64 6.10
C LEU A 106 12.73 -9.47 4.63
N ALA A 107 12.97 -10.47 3.78
CA ALA A 107 12.58 -10.45 2.38
C ALA A 107 11.05 -10.39 2.20
N VAL A 108 10.29 -11.13 3.03
CA VAL A 108 8.82 -11.08 3.03
C VAL A 108 8.31 -9.70 3.43
N VAL A 109 8.90 -9.09 4.46
CA VAL A 109 8.45 -7.77 4.97
C VAL A 109 8.87 -6.66 4.02
N THR A 110 10.16 -6.60 3.65
CA THR A 110 10.72 -5.45 2.93
C THR A 110 10.49 -5.51 1.42
N GLN A 111 10.61 -6.72 0.80
CA GLN A 111 10.52 -6.92 -0.65
C GLN A 111 9.20 -7.58 -1.08
N SER A 112 8.38 -8.00 -0.11
CA SER A 112 7.18 -8.80 -0.39
C SER A 112 7.49 -10.11 -1.13
N GLY A 113 8.67 -10.72 -0.89
CA GLY A 113 9.19 -11.87 -1.62
C GLY A 113 8.26 -13.09 -1.55
N ASN A 114 7.77 -13.55 -2.70
CA ASN A 114 6.93 -14.75 -2.79
C ASN A 114 7.77 -16.01 -2.64
N ASP A 115 8.99 -16.01 -3.20
CA ASP A 115 10.00 -17.04 -3.01
C ASP A 115 10.34 -17.24 -1.53
N ALA A 116 10.65 -16.17 -0.82
CA ALA A 116 10.95 -16.21 0.60
C ALA A 116 9.74 -16.65 1.45
N ALA A 117 8.51 -16.21 1.10
CA ALA A 117 7.30 -16.66 1.78
C ALA A 117 7.07 -18.17 1.61
N MET A 118 7.36 -18.71 0.43
CA MET A 118 7.26 -20.14 0.17
C MET A 118 8.35 -20.94 0.92
N VAL A 119 9.59 -20.43 0.98
CA VAL A 119 10.66 -21.04 1.79
C VAL A 119 10.24 -21.15 3.25
N LEU A 120 9.67 -20.08 3.83
CA LEU A 120 9.17 -20.10 5.21
C LEU A 120 8.02 -21.10 5.38
N ALA A 121 7.08 -21.15 4.45
CA ALA A 121 5.96 -22.08 4.50
C ALA A 121 6.41 -23.55 4.47
N GLU A 122 7.35 -23.87 3.58
CA GLU A 122 7.95 -25.21 3.48
C GLU A 122 8.75 -25.56 4.73
N ALA A 123 9.48 -24.60 5.31
CA ALA A 123 10.27 -24.80 6.53
C ALA A 123 9.38 -25.08 7.76
N VAL A 124 8.24 -24.37 7.88
CA VAL A 124 7.32 -24.51 9.02
C VAL A 124 6.48 -25.77 8.93
N SER A 125 5.99 -26.14 7.74
CA SER A 125 4.99 -27.19 7.59
C SER A 125 5.39 -28.33 6.63
N GLY A 126 6.59 -28.29 6.07
CA GLY A 126 7.11 -29.31 5.14
C GLY A 126 6.55 -29.18 3.71
N SER A 127 5.39 -28.55 3.51
CA SER A 127 4.81 -28.33 2.18
C SER A 127 3.87 -27.13 2.17
N GLU A 128 3.66 -26.53 0.97
CA GLU A 128 2.66 -25.47 0.78
C GLU A 128 1.26 -25.92 1.21
N ALA A 129 0.84 -27.14 0.83
CA ALA A 129 -0.51 -27.63 1.14
C ALA A 129 -0.76 -27.71 2.66
N THR A 130 0.16 -28.32 3.41
CA THR A 130 0.07 -28.41 4.87
C THR A 130 0.10 -27.04 5.53
N PHE A 131 0.90 -26.13 4.99
CA PHE A 131 0.96 -24.75 5.49
C PHE A 131 -0.36 -23.99 5.27
N VAL A 132 -0.97 -24.15 4.10
CA VAL A 132 -2.28 -23.55 3.78
C VAL A 132 -3.38 -24.08 4.70
N ASP A 133 -3.36 -25.37 5.01
CA ASP A 133 -4.28 -25.94 6.00
C ASP A 133 -4.08 -25.28 7.36
N ALA A 134 -2.83 -25.11 7.81
CA ALA A 134 -2.50 -24.42 9.06
C ALA A 134 -2.96 -22.93 9.03
N MET A 135 -2.76 -22.20 7.91
CA MET A 135 -3.25 -20.82 7.77
C MET A 135 -4.76 -20.73 7.99
N ASN A 136 -5.53 -21.69 7.47
CA ASN A 136 -7.00 -21.65 7.58
C ASN A 136 -7.48 -22.10 8.97
N VAL A 137 -6.78 -23.03 9.62
CA VAL A 137 -7.04 -23.39 11.02
C VAL A 137 -6.80 -22.18 11.92
N GLU A 138 -5.68 -21.49 11.73
CA GLU A 138 -5.35 -20.30 12.53
C GLU A 138 -6.30 -19.13 12.25
N ALA A 139 -6.71 -18.94 10.98
CA ALA A 139 -7.71 -17.95 10.64
C ALA A 139 -9.02 -18.15 11.42
N GLN A 140 -9.46 -19.40 11.59
CA GLN A 140 -10.63 -19.73 12.40
C GLN A 140 -10.38 -19.44 13.89
N ALA A 141 -9.22 -19.81 14.41
CA ALA A 141 -8.85 -19.58 15.81
C ALA A 141 -8.81 -18.08 16.16
N LEU A 142 -8.31 -17.25 15.26
CA LEU A 142 -8.27 -15.79 15.39
C LEU A 142 -9.61 -15.10 15.09
N GLY A 143 -10.65 -15.84 14.68
CA GLY A 143 -11.96 -15.28 14.35
C GLY A 143 -11.98 -14.44 13.07
N LEU A 144 -11.15 -14.80 12.07
CA LEU A 144 -11.09 -14.15 10.77
C LEU A 144 -12.21 -14.68 9.86
N GLU A 145 -13.44 -14.20 10.08
CA GLU A 145 -14.68 -14.77 9.52
C GLU A 145 -14.78 -14.67 7.98
N GLN A 146 -14.08 -13.69 7.37
CA GLN A 146 -14.13 -13.44 5.92
C GLN A 146 -12.84 -13.88 5.23
N SER A 147 -11.87 -14.45 5.97
CA SER A 147 -10.57 -14.84 5.42
C SER A 147 -10.54 -16.32 5.07
N TYR A 148 -10.00 -16.59 3.89
CA TYR A 148 -9.68 -17.92 3.42
C TYR A 148 -8.40 -17.85 2.59
N PHE A 149 -7.40 -18.66 2.94
CA PHE A 149 -6.10 -18.68 2.30
C PHE A 149 -5.95 -19.91 1.42
N VAL A 150 -5.31 -19.76 0.24
CA VAL A 150 -5.05 -20.87 -0.70
C VAL A 150 -3.57 -20.99 -1.08
N ASN A 151 -2.76 -20.02 -0.69
CA ASN A 151 -1.31 -20.03 -0.83
C ASN A 151 -0.69 -19.09 0.20
N PRO A 152 0.62 -19.22 0.53
CA PRO A 152 1.29 -18.37 1.52
C PRO A 152 1.71 -17.00 0.98
N THR A 153 1.55 -16.75 -0.31
CA THR A 153 2.12 -15.59 -1.01
C THR A 153 1.12 -14.48 -1.29
N GLY A 154 -0.17 -14.81 -1.41
CA GLY A 154 -1.20 -13.88 -1.84
C GLY A 154 -1.30 -13.73 -3.36
N LEU A 155 -0.73 -14.66 -4.12
CA LEU A 155 -0.97 -14.74 -5.55
C LEU A 155 -2.46 -14.96 -5.84
N PRO A 156 -2.98 -14.45 -6.96
CA PRO A 156 -4.42 -14.47 -7.24
C PRO A 156 -5.00 -15.88 -7.29
N ASP A 157 -6.07 -16.09 -6.52
CA ASP A 157 -6.96 -17.24 -6.60
C ASP A 157 -8.37 -16.76 -6.23
N SER A 158 -9.39 -17.21 -6.96
CA SER A 158 -10.77 -16.76 -6.75
C SER A 158 -11.36 -17.14 -5.39
N ARG A 159 -10.81 -18.15 -4.73
CA ARG A 159 -11.21 -18.61 -3.40
C ARG A 159 -10.57 -17.78 -2.28
N GLN A 160 -9.41 -17.13 -2.56
CA GLN A 160 -8.66 -16.38 -1.57
C GLN A 160 -9.35 -15.06 -1.23
N SER A 161 -9.64 -14.85 0.03
CA SER A 161 -10.39 -13.68 0.49
C SER A 161 -9.96 -13.25 1.89
N THR A 162 -10.25 -12.01 2.22
CA THR A 162 -10.13 -11.40 3.55
C THR A 162 -11.13 -10.26 3.71
N SER A 163 -11.04 -9.52 4.82
CA SER A 163 -11.75 -8.25 5.04
C SER A 163 -10.85 -7.27 5.80
N ALA A 164 -11.23 -5.99 5.83
CA ALA A 164 -10.49 -4.99 6.61
C ALA A 164 -10.50 -5.34 8.11
N ARG A 165 -11.64 -5.82 8.64
CA ARG A 165 -11.76 -6.33 10.00
C ARG A 165 -10.78 -7.47 10.27
N ASP A 166 -10.76 -8.48 9.42
CA ASP A 166 -9.92 -9.66 9.63
C ASP A 166 -8.43 -9.32 9.56
N MET A 167 -8.03 -8.44 8.65
CA MET A 167 -6.65 -7.97 8.59
C MET A 167 -6.26 -7.14 9.82
N ALA A 168 -7.17 -6.36 10.39
CA ALA A 168 -6.92 -5.64 11.63
C ALA A 168 -6.79 -6.60 12.83
N LEU A 169 -7.61 -7.65 12.91
CA LEU A 169 -7.50 -8.70 13.92
C LEU A 169 -6.16 -9.43 13.81
N LEU A 170 -5.77 -9.84 12.60
CA LEU A 170 -4.47 -10.50 12.38
C LEU A 170 -3.29 -9.60 12.73
N ALA A 171 -3.35 -8.31 12.37
CA ALA A 171 -2.31 -7.36 12.72
C ALA A 171 -2.23 -7.12 14.24
N LYS A 172 -3.38 -7.07 14.91
CA LYS A 172 -3.45 -6.99 16.38
C LYS A 172 -2.85 -8.24 17.02
N ALA A 173 -3.19 -9.44 16.53
CA ALA A 173 -2.62 -10.69 17.01
C ALA A 173 -1.09 -10.71 16.84
N LEU A 174 -0.55 -10.31 15.67
CA LEU A 174 0.89 -10.16 15.46
C LEU A 174 1.55 -9.24 16.50
N TRP A 175 0.89 -8.16 16.88
CA TRP A 175 1.40 -7.21 17.86
C TRP A 175 1.33 -7.74 19.30
N THR A 176 0.24 -8.46 19.65
CA THR A 176 0.01 -8.96 21.02
C THR A 176 0.73 -10.27 21.30
N ASP A 177 0.74 -11.19 20.35
CA ASP A 177 1.23 -12.55 20.55
C ASP A 177 2.73 -12.66 20.28
N TYR A 178 3.26 -11.82 19.36
CA TYR A 178 4.67 -11.86 18.96
C TYR A 178 5.36 -10.49 19.10
N PRO A 179 5.31 -9.82 20.28
CA PRO A 179 5.86 -8.48 20.47
C PRO A 179 7.37 -8.43 20.21
N MET A 180 8.10 -9.52 20.50
CA MET A 180 9.53 -9.62 20.25
C MET A 180 9.89 -9.66 18.77
N HIS A 181 8.97 -10.08 17.90
CA HIS A 181 9.16 -10.18 16.44
C HIS A 181 8.51 -9.02 15.68
N TYR A 182 7.67 -8.23 16.33
CA TYR A 182 6.94 -7.14 15.67
C TYR A 182 7.87 -6.09 15.02
N HIS A 183 9.06 -5.90 15.56
CA HIS A 183 10.06 -4.97 15.04
C HIS A 183 10.47 -5.25 13.59
N PHE A 184 10.33 -6.49 13.08
CA PHE A 184 10.61 -6.82 11.68
C PHE A 184 9.76 -6.00 10.72
N PHE A 185 8.51 -5.67 11.08
CA PHE A 185 7.61 -4.88 10.23
C PHE A 185 8.07 -3.43 10.06
N GLY A 186 8.86 -2.92 10.99
CA GLY A 186 9.44 -1.57 10.96
C GLY A 186 10.75 -1.45 10.17
N VAL A 187 11.27 -2.55 9.61
CA VAL A 187 12.55 -2.53 8.89
C VAL A 187 12.41 -1.80 7.56
N ARG A 188 13.25 -0.78 7.34
CA ARG A 188 13.19 0.11 6.18
C ARG A 188 14.07 -0.32 5.01
N SER A 189 15.06 -1.19 5.25
CA SER A 189 15.88 -1.83 4.21
C SER A 189 16.47 -3.12 4.74
N MET A 190 16.82 -4.04 3.85
CA MET A 190 17.60 -5.23 4.17
C MET A 190 18.84 -5.31 3.31
N GLN A 191 19.89 -5.93 3.85
CA GLN A 191 21.09 -6.28 3.10
C GLN A 191 20.97 -7.73 2.61
N PHE A 192 21.10 -7.95 1.32
CA PHE A 192 21.12 -9.30 0.75
C PHE A 192 22.00 -9.37 -0.49
N ALA A 193 22.89 -10.38 -0.55
CA ALA A 193 23.82 -10.58 -1.66
C ALA A 193 24.58 -9.29 -2.05
N HIS A 194 25.12 -8.57 -1.06
CA HIS A 194 25.85 -7.29 -1.20
C HIS A 194 25.02 -6.14 -1.79
N ARG A 195 23.68 -6.22 -1.74
CA ARG A 195 22.78 -5.15 -2.17
C ARG A 195 22.00 -4.62 -1.00
N ASP A 196 21.83 -3.31 -0.96
CA ASP A 196 20.86 -2.65 -0.08
C ASP A 196 19.50 -2.62 -0.77
N LEU A 197 18.51 -3.28 -0.16
CA LEU A 197 17.16 -3.45 -0.67
C LEU A 197 16.19 -2.65 0.21
N PRO A 198 15.83 -1.42 -0.17
CA PRO A 198 14.89 -0.62 0.60
C PRO A 198 13.50 -1.23 0.55
N THR A 199 12.72 -1.00 1.63
CA THR A 199 11.35 -1.50 1.72
C THR A 199 10.46 -0.95 0.61
N VAL A 200 9.58 -1.82 0.08
CA VAL A 200 8.52 -1.43 -0.86
C VAL A 200 7.31 -0.79 -0.15
N ASN A 201 7.30 -0.77 1.18
CA ASN A 201 6.25 -0.11 1.96
C ASN A 201 6.52 1.39 2.08
N GLY A 202 6.05 2.17 1.10
CA GLY A 202 6.23 3.62 1.07
C GLY A 202 5.58 4.33 2.28
N PHE A 203 4.51 3.77 2.87
CA PHE A 203 3.88 4.34 4.05
C PHE A 203 4.83 4.33 5.26
N LEU A 204 5.54 3.23 5.48
CA LEU A 204 6.49 3.08 6.59
C LEU A 204 7.58 4.18 6.60
N VAL A 205 7.97 4.68 5.43
CA VAL A 205 9.00 5.71 5.32
C VAL A 205 8.46 7.14 5.24
N SER A 206 7.15 7.31 4.99
CA SER A 206 6.53 8.62 4.76
C SER A 206 5.65 9.11 5.92
N TYR A 207 5.17 8.21 6.79
CA TYR A 207 4.28 8.58 7.89
C TYR A 207 5.02 8.57 9.23
N GLN A 208 4.90 9.66 9.99
CA GLN A 208 5.57 9.80 11.28
C GLN A 208 4.96 8.84 12.31
N GLY A 209 5.82 8.08 13.00
CA GLY A 209 5.41 7.08 13.99
C GLY A 209 5.05 5.73 13.39
N ALA A 210 5.08 5.55 12.04
CA ALA A 210 4.82 4.27 11.42
C ALA A 210 5.88 3.22 11.80
N ASP A 211 5.42 2.03 12.21
CA ASP A 211 6.23 0.88 12.63
C ASP A 211 5.80 -0.44 11.97
N GLY A 212 4.87 -0.41 11.04
CA GLY A 212 4.41 -1.59 10.27
C GLY A 212 3.42 -1.24 9.16
N LEU A 213 2.77 -2.24 8.52
CA LEU A 213 3.11 -3.65 8.45
C LEU A 213 3.37 -4.08 6.99
N LYS A 214 2.30 -4.14 6.17
CA LYS A 214 2.38 -4.81 4.88
C LYS A 214 1.53 -4.16 3.80
N THR A 215 2.06 -4.12 2.58
CA THR A 215 1.36 -3.73 1.35
C THR A 215 0.94 -4.97 0.56
N GLY A 216 -0.12 -4.83 -0.22
CA GLY A 216 -0.55 -5.84 -1.18
C GLY A 216 -1.10 -5.18 -2.44
N THR A 217 -0.80 -5.73 -3.61
CA THR A 217 -1.32 -5.21 -4.89
C THR A 217 -1.49 -6.35 -5.88
N THR A 218 -2.67 -6.47 -6.45
CA THR A 218 -2.98 -7.26 -7.65
C THR A 218 -4.05 -6.51 -8.44
N CYS A 219 -4.26 -6.89 -9.70
CA CYS A 219 -5.33 -6.29 -10.49
C CYS A 219 -6.70 -6.39 -9.81
N ASP A 220 -7.01 -7.55 -9.22
CA ASP A 220 -8.32 -7.79 -8.58
C ASP A 220 -8.45 -7.13 -7.22
N ALA A 221 -7.32 -6.89 -6.53
CA ALA A 221 -7.29 -6.31 -5.21
C ALA A 221 -7.20 -4.78 -5.20
N GLY A 222 -6.71 -4.17 -6.29
CA GLY A 222 -6.23 -2.80 -6.22
C GLY A 222 -5.03 -2.69 -5.28
N HIS A 223 -4.88 -1.57 -4.60
CA HIS A 223 -3.77 -1.31 -3.68
C HIS A 223 -4.23 -1.42 -2.23
N ASN A 224 -3.79 -2.47 -1.54
CA ASN A 224 -4.09 -2.76 -0.13
C ASN A 224 -2.93 -2.34 0.78
N LEU A 225 -3.27 -1.97 2.02
CA LEU A 225 -2.29 -1.65 3.07
C LEU A 225 -2.85 -2.02 4.45
N VAL A 226 -2.07 -2.74 5.22
CA VAL A 226 -2.17 -2.78 6.68
C VAL A 226 -1.02 -1.98 7.23
N ALA A 227 -1.30 -1.00 8.05
CA ALA A 227 -0.29 -0.15 8.68
C ALA A 227 -0.52 -0.04 10.17
N SER A 228 0.55 0.25 10.90
CA SER A 228 0.49 0.64 12.29
C SER A 228 1.34 1.88 12.55
N ALA A 229 0.97 2.62 13.56
CA ALA A 229 1.72 3.79 13.99
C ALA A 229 1.48 4.08 15.48
N SER A 230 2.52 4.63 16.13
CA SER A 230 2.46 5.11 17.52
C SER A 230 2.51 6.63 17.56
N ARG A 231 1.63 7.23 18.40
CA ARG A 231 1.61 8.66 18.68
C ARG A 231 0.95 8.93 20.04
N ASP A 232 1.55 9.78 20.84
CA ASP A 232 0.98 10.27 22.12
C ASP A 232 0.48 9.14 23.06
N GLY A 233 1.19 8.01 23.09
CA GLY A 233 0.86 6.85 23.92
C GLY A 233 -0.15 5.88 23.31
N PHE A 234 -0.77 6.20 22.19
CA PHE A 234 -1.64 5.29 21.44
C PHE A 234 -0.85 4.53 20.37
N HIS A 235 -1.21 3.27 20.15
CA HIS A 235 -0.73 2.47 19.04
C HIS A 235 -1.93 2.03 18.18
N LEU A 236 -2.03 2.55 16.98
CA LEU A 236 -3.17 2.29 16.09
C LEU A 236 -2.79 1.37 14.95
N ILE A 237 -3.74 0.53 14.56
CA ILE A 237 -3.67 -0.32 13.38
C ILE A 237 -4.72 0.16 12.39
N GLY A 238 -4.28 0.48 11.17
CA GLY A 238 -5.16 0.85 10.06
C GLY A 238 -5.12 -0.19 8.95
N VAL A 239 -6.28 -0.41 8.30
CA VAL A 239 -6.40 -1.23 7.09
C VAL A 239 -7.12 -0.43 6.02
N VAL A 240 -6.54 -0.41 4.81
CA VAL A 240 -7.15 0.15 3.59
C VAL A 240 -7.09 -0.94 2.53
N LEU A 241 -8.23 -1.27 1.93
CA LEU A 241 -8.36 -2.24 0.85
C LEU A 241 -8.91 -1.54 -0.39
N GLY A 242 -8.33 -1.85 -1.55
CA GLY A 242 -8.87 -1.45 -2.84
C GLY A 242 -8.65 0.01 -3.21
N ALA A 243 -7.56 0.63 -2.80
CA ALA A 243 -7.20 1.95 -3.30
C ALA A 243 -6.84 1.90 -4.79
N ASP A 244 -7.11 2.99 -5.52
CA ASP A 244 -6.91 3.07 -6.97
C ASP A 244 -5.44 2.99 -7.37
N ASP A 245 -4.57 3.62 -6.57
CA ASP A 245 -3.14 3.64 -6.78
C ASP A 245 -2.37 3.71 -5.45
N ASN A 246 -1.05 3.69 -5.55
CA ASN A 246 -0.17 3.75 -4.40
C ASN A 246 -0.25 5.08 -3.64
N GLY A 247 -0.43 6.20 -4.33
CA GLY A 247 -0.60 7.52 -3.73
C GLY A 247 -1.90 7.60 -2.94
N ALA A 248 -3.02 7.20 -3.55
CA ALA A 248 -4.33 7.13 -2.90
C ALA A 248 -4.30 6.24 -1.65
N ARG A 249 -3.63 5.08 -1.72
CA ARG A 249 -3.43 4.17 -0.58
C ARG A 249 -2.71 4.84 0.58
N ILE A 250 -1.59 5.54 0.31
CA ILE A 250 -0.80 6.23 1.34
C ILE A 250 -1.58 7.41 1.94
N LEU A 251 -2.20 8.24 1.11
CA LEU A 251 -3.00 9.38 1.56
C LEU A 251 -4.21 8.92 2.38
N GLY A 252 -4.92 7.89 1.90
CA GLY A 252 -6.07 7.33 2.60
C GLY A 252 -5.70 6.76 3.96
N MET A 253 -4.61 6.00 4.05
CA MET A 253 -4.12 5.48 5.31
C MET A 253 -3.67 6.60 6.26
N SER A 254 -2.98 7.62 5.74
CA SER A 254 -2.54 8.77 6.54
C SER A 254 -3.73 9.51 7.14
N LYS A 255 -4.77 9.76 6.34
CA LYS A 255 -6.01 10.37 6.83
C LYS A 255 -6.69 9.49 7.86
N LEU A 256 -6.86 8.20 7.57
CA LEU A 256 -7.52 7.23 8.45
C LEU A 256 -6.85 7.15 9.83
N LEU A 257 -5.52 7.08 9.88
CA LEU A 257 -4.78 7.06 11.15
C LEU A 257 -4.82 8.42 11.88
N ASN A 258 -4.73 9.53 11.16
CA ASN A 258 -4.87 10.85 11.79
C ASN A 258 -6.25 11.02 12.43
N ASP A 259 -7.31 10.67 11.72
CA ASP A 259 -8.68 10.69 12.28
C ASP A 259 -8.80 9.73 13.47
N GLY A 260 -8.19 8.54 13.37
CA GLY A 260 -8.12 7.57 14.45
C GLY A 260 -7.41 8.10 15.71
N PHE A 261 -6.26 8.76 15.58
CA PHE A 261 -5.57 9.36 16.72
C PHE A 261 -6.41 10.47 17.38
N HIS A 262 -7.15 11.25 16.60
CA HIS A 262 -8.10 12.23 17.14
C HIS A 262 -9.27 11.56 17.88
N ALA A 263 -9.78 10.44 17.37
CA ALA A 263 -10.87 9.69 17.99
C ALA A 263 -10.42 8.95 19.26
N ALA A 264 -9.20 8.40 19.30
CA ALA A 264 -8.65 7.66 20.43
C ALA A 264 -8.61 8.48 21.72
N VAL A 265 -8.34 9.79 21.60
CA VAL A 265 -8.35 10.72 22.76
C VAL A 265 -9.75 10.82 23.41
N ASN A 266 -10.83 10.56 22.66
CA ASN A 266 -12.21 10.72 23.10
C ASN A 266 -12.85 9.40 23.57
N GLU A 267 -12.12 8.29 23.63
CA GLU A 267 -12.52 6.97 24.13
C GLU A 267 -13.90 6.48 23.63
N SER A 268 -14.26 6.75 22.36
CA SER A 268 -15.53 6.27 21.80
C SER A 268 -15.30 5.27 20.67
N GLY A 269 -15.92 4.08 20.80
CA GLY A 269 -15.81 3.03 19.77
C GLY A 269 -16.53 1.75 20.18
N ILE A 270 -16.55 0.77 19.30
CA ILE A 270 -17.04 -0.59 19.56
C ILE A 270 -15.86 -1.57 19.43
N ASP A 271 -15.92 -2.66 20.19
CA ASP A 271 -14.89 -3.72 20.09
C ASP A 271 -14.91 -4.34 18.69
N ILE A 272 -13.74 -4.51 18.08
CA ILE A 272 -13.57 -5.13 16.75
C ILE A 272 -14.14 -6.55 16.72
N VAL A 273 -14.10 -7.29 17.82
CA VAL A 273 -14.68 -8.64 17.95
C VAL A 273 -16.19 -8.60 17.84
N ALA A 274 -16.83 -7.51 18.25
CA ALA A 274 -18.27 -7.32 18.14
C ALA A 274 -18.76 -6.99 16.73
N LEU A 275 -17.85 -6.56 15.83
CA LEU A 275 -18.17 -6.36 14.42
C LEU A 275 -18.39 -7.72 13.75
N ARG A 276 -19.65 -8.11 13.60
CA ARG A 276 -20.01 -9.32 12.86
C ARG A 276 -20.33 -9.01 11.41
N SER A 277 -20.04 -9.96 10.52
CA SER A 277 -20.53 -9.87 9.15
C SER A 277 -22.05 -9.90 9.15
N SER A 278 -22.67 -8.86 8.61
CA SER A 278 -24.12 -8.78 8.48
C SER A 278 -24.64 -9.51 7.25
N SER A 279 -23.76 -9.96 6.35
CA SER A 279 -24.17 -10.58 5.10
C SER A 279 -23.09 -11.52 4.54
N SER A 280 -23.55 -12.53 3.81
CA SER A 280 -22.77 -13.33 2.86
C SER A 280 -22.54 -12.55 1.55
N GLU A 281 -22.32 -11.23 1.63
CA GLU A 281 -22.14 -10.40 0.45
C GLU A 281 -21.04 -10.96 -0.45
N PRO A 282 -21.31 -11.12 -1.73
CA PRO A 282 -20.29 -11.58 -2.66
C PRO A 282 -19.19 -10.54 -2.76
N ARG A 283 -17.98 -11.02 -2.78
CA ARG A 283 -16.77 -10.28 -3.08
C ARG A 283 -17.01 -9.31 -4.24
N ARG A 284 -16.88 -8.02 -4.04
CA ARG A 284 -16.81 -7.06 -5.13
C ARG A 284 -15.46 -7.23 -5.83
N SER A 285 -15.51 -7.60 -7.11
CA SER A 285 -14.35 -7.45 -7.99
C SER A 285 -14.16 -5.96 -8.24
N TRP A 286 -13.00 -5.43 -7.87
CA TRP A 286 -12.70 -4.00 -8.03
C TRP A 286 -12.58 -3.59 -9.51
N MET A 287 -11.98 -4.39 -10.32
CA MET A 287 -11.98 -4.27 -11.79
C MET A 287 -12.69 -5.49 -12.31
N GLY A 288 -13.68 -5.33 -13.18
CA GLY A 288 -14.37 -6.47 -13.75
C GLY A 288 -13.36 -7.56 -14.10
N ALA A 289 -13.53 -8.74 -13.51
CA ALA A 289 -12.60 -9.88 -13.55
C ALA A 289 -12.11 -10.25 -14.97
N GLY A 290 -12.71 -9.66 -16.00
CA GLY A 290 -12.37 -9.83 -17.39
C GLY A 290 -11.06 -9.21 -17.84
N SER A 291 -10.60 -8.09 -17.27
CA SER A 291 -9.43 -7.40 -17.82
C SER A 291 -8.08 -7.92 -17.32
N CYS A 292 -8.04 -8.57 -16.15
CA CYS A 292 -6.80 -9.10 -15.58
C CYS A 292 -6.58 -10.59 -15.80
N LEU A 293 -7.68 -11.38 -15.90
CA LEU A 293 -7.59 -12.84 -16.02
C LEU A 293 -7.64 -13.34 -17.47
N THR A 294 -8.16 -12.57 -18.41
CA THR A 294 -8.40 -13.06 -19.77
C THR A 294 -7.32 -12.68 -20.77
N GLY A 295 -6.31 -11.88 -20.37
CA GLY A 295 -5.33 -11.37 -21.34
C GLY A 295 -5.99 -10.64 -22.52
N THR A 296 -7.29 -10.33 -22.43
CA THR A 296 -7.96 -9.50 -23.42
C THR A 296 -7.25 -8.15 -23.35
N PRO A 297 -6.64 -7.68 -24.43
CA PRO A 297 -6.09 -6.35 -24.44
C PRO A 297 -7.23 -5.42 -24.02
N LEU A 298 -7.01 -4.62 -22.98
CA LEU A 298 -7.72 -3.37 -22.83
C LEU A 298 -7.86 -2.80 -24.25
N SER A 299 -9.00 -2.24 -24.59
CA SER A 299 -9.16 -1.44 -25.83
C SER A 299 -7.84 -0.76 -26.10
N PRO A 300 -7.26 -0.89 -27.30
CA PRO A 300 -5.88 -0.53 -27.54
C PRO A 300 -5.61 0.75 -26.78
N ALA A 301 -4.66 0.70 -25.85
CA ALA A 301 -4.24 1.89 -25.11
C ALA A 301 -4.12 2.97 -26.18
N PRO A 302 -4.66 4.17 -25.97
CA PRO A 302 -4.57 5.23 -26.96
C PRO A 302 -3.13 5.17 -27.46
N THR A 303 -2.94 5.00 -28.76
CA THR A 303 -1.68 4.66 -29.41
C THR A 303 -0.55 5.65 -29.09
N SER A 304 -0.84 6.61 -28.23
CA SER A 304 0.10 7.51 -27.56
C SER A 304 -0.46 7.82 -26.17
N PRO A 305 0.37 7.80 -25.11
CA PRO A 305 -0.04 8.33 -23.82
C PRO A 305 -0.57 9.75 -24.00
N PRO A 306 -1.59 10.17 -23.23
CA PRO A 306 -2.13 11.53 -23.34
C PRO A 306 -0.98 12.53 -23.21
N ALA A 307 -0.92 13.49 -24.12
CA ALA A 307 0.13 14.50 -24.13
C ALA A 307 0.20 15.19 -22.77
N LEU A 308 1.40 15.28 -22.23
CA LEU A 308 1.63 15.98 -20.97
C LEU A 308 1.46 17.49 -21.17
N PRO A 309 0.72 18.19 -20.31
CA PRO A 309 0.40 19.58 -20.52
C PRO A 309 1.60 20.50 -20.25
N GLY A 310 1.73 21.55 -21.06
CA GLY A 310 2.65 22.67 -20.82
C GLY A 310 4.13 22.28 -20.79
N TRP A 311 4.93 23.11 -20.14
CA TRP A 311 6.35 22.87 -19.90
C TRP A 311 6.54 21.87 -18.77
N GLY A 312 7.62 21.06 -18.85
CA GLY A 312 7.98 20.06 -17.86
C GLY A 312 9.35 20.29 -17.22
N LEU A 313 9.50 19.77 -16.00
CA LEU A 313 10.79 19.66 -15.31
C LEU A 313 11.07 18.20 -15.01
N VAL A 314 12.18 17.66 -15.47
CA VAL A 314 12.70 16.36 -15.04
C VAL A 314 13.55 16.57 -13.79
N LEU A 315 13.19 15.86 -12.72
CA LEU A 315 13.74 16.03 -11.38
C LEU A 315 14.66 14.88 -10.94
N GLY A 316 14.76 13.85 -11.78
CA GLY A 316 15.58 12.67 -11.55
C GLY A 316 14.94 11.39 -12.08
N ALA A 317 15.72 10.30 -12.04
CA ALA A 317 15.26 8.96 -12.38
C ALA A 317 15.39 8.05 -11.14
N TYR A 318 14.37 7.25 -10.88
CA TYR A 318 14.21 6.43 -9.68
C TYR A 318 13.89 4.99 -10.07
N ALA A 319 14.39 4.03 -9.32
CA ALA A 319 14.14 2.62 -9.57
C ALA A 319 12.68 2.18 -9.26
N GLN A 320 11.89 3.05 -8.64
CA GLN A 320 10.49 2.78 -8.25
C GLN A 320 9.61 3.99 -8.59
N ASP A 321 8.41 3.72 -9.08
CA ASP A 321 7.42 4.72 -9.49
C ASP A 321 7.01 5.66 -8.35
N PHE A 322 6.72 5.11 -7.17
CA PHE A 322 6.33 5.90 -6.01
C PHE A 322 7.44 6.86 -5.53
N ARG A 323 8.73 6.50 -5.71
CA ARG A 323 9.84 7.42 -5.40
C ARG A 323 9.91 8.57 -6.37
N ALA A 324 9.67 8.29 -7.65
CA ALA A 324 9.58 9.34 -8.66
C ALA A 324 8.39 10.27 -8.37
N GLN A 325 7.22 9.71 -8.06
CA GLN A 325 6.03 10.48 -7.69
C GLN A 325 6.28 11.33 -6.44
N ARG A 326 6.81 10.73 -5.38
CA ARG A 326 7.09 11.42 -4.12
C ARG A 326 8.10 12.56 -4.28
N GLN A 327 9.14 12.36 -5.08
CA GLN A 327 10.11 13.42 -5.38
C GLN A 327 9.46 14.59 -6.10
N ALA A 328 8.60 14.32 -7.08
CA ALA A 328 7.88 15.36 -7.80
C ALA A 328 6.96 16.17 -6.87
N GLU A 329 6.28 15.49 -5.93
CA GLU A 329 5.43 16.14 -4.92
C GLU A 329 6.25 17.02 -3.97
N LEU A 330 7.34 16.49 -3.40
CA LEU A 330 8.21 17.24 -2.50
C LEU A 330 8.78 18.49 -3.16
N VAL A 331 9.20 18.38 -4.42
CA VAL A 331 9.71 19.52 -5.18
C VAL A 331 8.61 20.54 -5.45
N ARG A 332 7.41 20.12 -5.85
CA ARG A 332 6.27 21.03 -6.03
C ARG A 332 5.99 21.82 -4.75
N ASP A 333 5.95 21.14 -3.62
CA ASP A 333 5.66 21.74 -2.32
C ASP A 333 6.78 22.70 -1.88
N SER A 334 8.04 22.34 -2.10
CA SER A 334 9.21 23.20 -1.81
C SER A 334 9.25 24.48 -2.67
N LEU A 335 8.69 24.42 -3.88
CA LEU A 335 8.57 25.54 -4.78
C LEU A 335 7.39 26.45 -4.44
N GLY A 336 6.47 26.02 -3.55
CA GLY A 336 5.27 26.78 -3.17
C GLY A 336 4.29 26.96 -4.34
N LEU A 337 4.20 25.98 -5.26
CA LEU A 337 3.32 26.07 -6.41
C LEU A 337 1.86 25.89 -6.00
N PRO A 338 0.93 26.74 -6.47
CA PRO A 338 -0.50 26.59 -6.20
C PRO A 338 -1.04 25.24 -6.68
N SER A 339 -2.12 24.76 -6.04
CA SER A 339 -2.86 23.58 -6.48
C SER A 339 -3.31 23.73 -7.95
N GLY A 340 -3.02 22.71 -8.77
CA GLY A 340 -3.31 22.73 -10.21
C GLY A 340 -2.17 23.23 -11.11
N ILE A 341 -1.09 23.78 -10.54
CA ILE A 341 0.10 24.20 -11.28
C ILE A 341 1.28 23.30 -10.89
N GLY A 342 2.07 22.86 -11.90
CA GLY A 342 3.18 21.96 -11.66
C GLY A 342 2.68 20.61 -11.14
N GLN A 343 1.87 19.91 -11.94
CA GLN A 343 1.35 18.61 -11.57
C GLN A 343 2.48 17.58 -11.47
N PRO A 344 2.63 16.89 -10.32
CA PRO A 344 3.58 15.80 -10.19
C PRO A 344 3.16 14.62 -11.07
N LYS A 345 4.09 14.08 -11.82
CA LYS A 345 3.92 12.90 -12.67
C LYS A 345 5.18 12.05 -12.63
N PHE A 346 5.03 10.79 -13.00
CA PHE A 346 6.18 9.94 -13.31
C PHE A 346 5.97 9.25 -14.66
N ILE A 347 7.07 8.95 -15.32
CA ILE A 347 7.06 8.23 -16.61
C ILE A 347 8.05 7.09 -16.54
N PRO A 348 7.67 5.87 -16.99
CA PRO A 348 8.60 4.76 -17.08
C PRO A 348 9.70 5.05 -18.11
N LEU A 349 10.94 4.75 -17.74
CA LEU A 349 12.14 4.81 -18.56
C LEU A 349 12.69 3.39 -18.77
N GLN A 350 13.39 3.15 -19.87
CA GLN A 350 14.06 1.87 -20.14
C GLN A 350 13.15 0.65 -19.87
N ASN A 351 11.95 0.63 -20.47
CA ASN A 351 10.97 -0.43 -20.31
C ASN A 351 10.54 -0.69 -18.85
N GLY A 352 10.44 0.36 -18.05
CA GLY A 352 9.99 0.27 -16.66
C GLY A 352 11.09 -0.08 -15.66
N LYS A 353 12.34 -0.10 -16.07
CA LYS A 353 13.47 -0.31 -15.15
C LYS A 353 13.68 0.89 -14.23
N TYR A 354 13.40 2.10 -14.72
CA TYR A 354 13.44 3.34 -13.96
C TYR A 354 12.20 4.18 -14.24
N TYR A 355 11.98 5.20 -13.42
CA TYR A 355 10.87 6.14 -13.53
C TYR A 355 11.39 7.56 -13.39
N ALA A 356 11.11 8.41 -14.38
CA ALA A 356 11.44 9.84 -14.28
C ALA A 356 10.42 10.56 -13.40
N ALA A 357 10.88 11.31 -12.42
CA ALA A 357 10.06 12.27 -11.67
C ALA A 357 9.90 13.56 -12.46
N LEU A 358 8.66 14.01 -12.64
CA LEU A 358 8.30 15.16 -13.46
C LEU A 358 7.38 16.14 -12.71
N LEU A 359 7.57 17.44 -12.97
CA LEU A 359 6.53 18.44 -12.79
C LEU A 359 6.09 18.94 -14.16
N VAL A 360 4.79 18.86 -14.47
CA VAL A 360 4.23 19.26 -15.76
C VAL A 360 3.11 20.29 -15.60
N GLY A 361 2.68 20.92 -16.70
CA GLY A 361 1.63 21.95 -16.63
C GLY A 361 2.14 23.32 -16.18
N LEU A 362 3.42 23.57 -16.37
CA LEU A 362 4.02 24.90 -16.13
C LEU A 362 3.93 25.74 -17.40
N ASN A 363 3.96 27.07 -17.26
CA ASN A 363 4.36 27.97 -18.36
C ASN A 363 5.89 28.10 -18.39
N GLU A 364 6.44 28.66 -19.45
CA GLU A 364 7.88 28.76 -19.65
C GLU A 364 8.60 29.52 -18.52
N ASP A 365 8.06 30.66 -18.13
CA ASP A 365 8.67 31.52 -17.09
C ASP A 365 8.75 30.80 -15.76
N ARG A 366 7.67 30.11 -15.36
CA ARG A 366 7.63 29.32 -14.12
C ARG A 366 8.57 28.13 -14.18
N ALA A 367 8.62 27.42 -15.31
CA ALA A 367 9.53 26.32 -15.49
C ALA A 367 11.00 26.78 -15.38
N THR A 368 11.32 27.93 -16.00
CA THR A 368 12.64 28.54 -15.96
C THR A 368 13.03 28.97 -14.53
N ALA A 369 12.12 29.67 -13.85
CA ALA A 369 12.38 30.13 -12.48
C ALA A 369 12.52 28.96 -11.49
N ALA A 370 11.63 27.95 -11.59
CA ALA A 370 11.67 26.77 -10.74
C ALA A 370 12.95 25.96 -10.96
N CYS A 371 13.34 25.73 -12.21
CA CYS A 371 14.55 24.96 -12.53
C CYS A 371 15.83 25.66 -12.07
N ARG A 372 15.88 27.00 -12.15
CA ARG A 372 16.98 27.78 -11.60
C ARG A 372 17.09 27.61 -10.08
N ARG A 373 15.98 27.81 -9.33
CA ARG A 373 15.96 27.62 -7.86
C ARG A 373 16.40 26.22 -7.44
N LEU A 374 15.95 25.18 -8.17
CA LEU A 374 16.37 23.81 -7.89
C LEU A 374 17.84 23.58 -8.10
N ARG A 375 18.41 24.12 -9.19
CA ARG A 375 19.86 24.03 -9.45
C ARG A 375 20.69 24.81 -8.41
N GLU A 376 20.24 25.96 -7.99
CA GLU A 376 20.86 26.75 -6.91
C GLU A 376 20.88 26.01 -5.57
N SER A 377 19.87 25.14 -5.32
CA SER A 377 19.83 24.26 -4.14
C SER A 377 20.58 22.93 -4.33
N GLY A 378 21.30 22.73 -5.44
CA GLY A 378 22.01 21.50 -5.74
C GLY A 378 21.16 20.36 -6.27
N SER A 379 19.88 20.61 -6.59
CA SER A 379 18.96 19.60 -7.10
C SER A 379 19.03 19.47 -8.62
N LEU A 380 18.87 18.23 -9.13
CA LEU A 380 18.77 17.99 -10.57
C LEU A 380 17.51 18.68 -11.13
N CYS A 381 17.66 19.40 -12.21
CA CYS A 381 16.55 19.92 -12.98
C CYS A 381 16.91 20.05 -14.47
N VAL A 382 16.09 19.40 -15.31
CA VAL A 382 16.10 19.57 -16.77
C VAL A 382 14.77 20.15 -17.19
N LYS A 383 14.78 21.34 -17.80
CA LYS A 383 13.59 22.00 -18.35
C LYS A 383 13.32 21.44 -19.76
N LEU A 384 12.09 21.02 -20.00
CA LEU A 384 11.62 20.51 -21.27
C LEU A 384 10.47 21.36 -21.80
N ASP A 385 10.53 21.72 -23.09
CA ASP A 385 9.37 22.31 -23.76
C ASP A 385 8.28 21.25 -24.06
N PRO A 386 7.06 21.67 -24.43
CA PRO A 386 5.97 20.75 -24.68
C PRO A 386 6.25 19.70 -25.78
N SER A 387 7.11 19.98 -26.75
CA SER A 387 7.47 19.07 -27.81
C SER A 387 8.47 18.01 -27.32
N GLU A 388 9.51 18.42 -26.63
CA GLU A 388 10.50 17.53 -25.99
C GLU A 388 9.86 16.64 -24.91
N LEU A 389 8.93 17.20 -24.13
CA LEU A 389 8.23 16.49 -23.05
C LEU A 389 7.40 15.33 -23.61
N ASN A 390 6.82 15.50 -24.78
CA ASN A 390 5.93 14.52 -25.41
C ASN A 390 6.59 13.65 -26.49
N ASP A 391 7.86 13.91 -26.83
CA ASP A 391 8.61 13.09 -27.79
C ASP A 391 9.02 11.74 -27.16
N PRO A 392 8.48 10.60 -27.64
CA PRO A 392 8.86 9.29 -27.13
C PRO A 392 10.32 8.92 -27.42
N ALA A 393 10.97 9.57 -28.40
CA ALA A 393 12.36 9.34 -28.77
C ALA A 393 13.35 10.27 -28.06
N ALA A 394 12.87 11.22 -27.26
CA ALA A 394 13.70 12.21 -26.60
C ALA A 394 14.83 11.60 -25.76
N SER A 395 15.99 12.23 -25.82
CA SER A 395 17.20 11.74 -25.13
C SER A 395 17.07 11.65 -23.62
N TRP A 396 16.23 12.46 -22.99
CA TRP A 396 15.99 12.44 -21.56
C TRP A 396 15.20 11.19 -21.06
N ARG A 397 14.59 10.43 -22.02
CA ARG A 397 13.89 9.17 -21.74
C ARG A 397 14.81 7.94 -21.80
N LYS A 398 16.03 8.10 -22.32
CA LYS A 398 17.04 7.04 -22.47
C LYS A 398 17.95 6.99 -21.27
#